data_0b093b9fe6967523131f9a7a77f8627f
#
_entry.id   0b093b9fe6967523131f9a7a77f8627f
#
_cell.length_a   1.000
_cell.length_b   1.000
_cell.length_c   1.000
_cell.angle_alpha   90.00
_cell.angle_beta   90.00
_cell.angle_gamma   90.00
#
_symmetry.space_group_name_H-M   'P 1'
#
loop_
_entity.id
_entity.type
_entity.pdbx_description
1 polymer ?
#
loop_
_entity_poly.entity_id
_entity_poly.type
_entity_poly.pdbx_seq_one_letter_code
_entity_poly.pdbx_strand_id
1 'polypeptide(L)'
;MPIKIPDALPARATLERENIFVMTEKRAMYQHIRPLKVLILNLMPTKIVTETQFMRKLSNTPLQIQVELLQTASYTPTHVDSNHLETFYRTFDQVKDLYYDGMIITGAPVELIPFEEVAYWDELCTIMEWSKSHVHSTMHSCWGALAGLYYHYGINKVILPEKLFGVYPHIIIKKNSPLFRGMDDVFYAPHSRSAGIRTDDLFALPQLELMAASKEAGPFMIKSQDNRHFFMFGHPEYDSDTLELEYKRDLEKGINIHMPYNYYIDDDPSKGPMVRWRSAGQLIFSNWLNFYVYQTTPYDLKTLTPKKTDGSEIPATNEEEPIEPEYVI
;
A
#
# COMPACT_ATOMS: atom_id res chain seq x y z
N MET A 1 -3.60 -20.80 -1.02
CA MET A 1 -5.05 -20.90 -0.74
C MET A 1 -5.70 -19.60 -1.20
N PRO A 2 -6.99 -19.61 -1.56
CA PRO A 2 -7.60 -18.46 -2.22
C PRO A 2 -7.98 -17.34 -1.25
N ILE A 3 -8.10 -16.12 -1.80
CA ILE A 3 -8.70 -14.99 -1.11
C ILE A 3 -10.19 -15.26 -0.83
N LYS A 4 -10.65 -14.97 0.39
CA LYS A 4 -12.06 -15.02 0.77
C LYS A 4 -12.66 -13.61 0.68
N ILE A 5 -13.66 -13.46 -0.17
CA ILE A 5 -14.39 -12.20 -0.38
C ILE A 5 -15.90 -12.45 -0.47
N PRO A 6 -16.74 -11.44 -0.27
CA PRO A 6 -18.18 -11.56 -0.46
C PRO A 6 -18.54 -12.06 -1.84
N ASP A 7 -19.53 -12.96 -1.92
CA ASP A 7 -19.91 -13.64 -3.17
C ASP A 7 -20.35 -12.65 -4.27
N ALA A 8 -20.99 -11.55 -3.90
CA ALA A 8 -21.50 -10.54 -4.83
C ALA A 8 -20.51 -9.40 -5.12
N LEU A 9 -19.27 -9.42 -4.57
CA LEU A 9 -18.31 -8.36 -4.80
C LEU A 9 -17.89 -8.31 -6.29
N PRO A 10 -17.96 -7.15 -6.98
CA PRO A 10 -17.60 -7.02 -8.41
C PRO A 10 -16.20 -7.51 -8.75
N ALA A 11 -15.22 -7.31 -7.85
CA ALA A 11 -13.86 -7.79 -8.00
C ALA A 11 -13.79 -9.31 -8.28
N ARG A 12 -14.73 -10.10 -7.76
CA ARG A 12 -14.77 -11.55 -7.97
C ARG A 12 -14.78 -11.92 -9.44
N ALA A 13 -15.66 -11.33 -10.24
CA ALA A 13 -15.78 -11.66 -11.66
C ALA A 13 -14.51 -11.32 -12.45
N THR A 14 -13.79 -10.26 -12.06
CA THR A 14 -12.52 -9.89 -12.67
C THR A 14 -11.41 -10.88 -12.30
N LEU A 15 -11.29 -11.23 -11.03
CA LEU A 15 -10.28 -12.17 -10.55
C LEU A 15 -10.45 -13.55 -11.14
N GLU A 16 -11.69 -14.08 -11.24
CA GLU A 16 -12.00 -15.37 -11.86
C GLU A 16 -11.65 -15.39 -13.36
N ARG A 17 -11.90 -14.28 -14.10
CA ARG A 17 -11.47 -14.16 -15.52
C ARG A 17 -9.95 -14.17 -15.68
N GLU A 18 -9.21 -13.72 -14.71
CA GLU A 18 -7.75 -13.73 -14.67
C GLU A 18 -7.19 -15.08 -14.17
N ASN A 19 -8.01 -16.13 -14.04
CA ASN A 19 -7.66 -17.43 -13.48
C ASN A 19 -7.14 -17.37 -12.04
N ILE A 20 -7.54 -16.36 -11.28
CA ILE A 20 -7.26 -16.24 -9.86
C ILE A 20 -8.38 -16.94 -9.09
N PHE A 21 -8.02 -17.96 -8.31
CA PHE A 21 -9.00 -18.70 -7.54
C PHE A 21 -9.51 -17.88 -6.35
N VAL A 22 -10.81 -17.63 -6.33
CA VAL A 22 -11.51 -16.91 -5.24
C VAL A 22 -12.33 -17.89 -4.41
N MET A 23 -12.24 -17.80 -3.10
CA MET A 23 -13.06 -18.59 -2.18
C MET A 23 -14.32 -17.81 -1.80
N THR A 24 -15.47 -18.40 -2.05
CA THR A 24 -16.74 -17.83 -1.59
C THR A 24 -16.92 -18.05 -0.09
N GLU A 25 -17.72 -17.20 0.54
CA GLU A 25 -18.00 -17.31 1.98
C GLU A 25 -18.60 -18.67 2.32
N LYS A 26 -19.52 -19.20 1.49
CA LYS A 26 -20.13 -20.51 1.66
C LYS A 26 -19.08 -21.64 1.65
N ARG A 27 -18.12 -21.59 0.73
CA ARG A 27 -17.07 -22.60 0.64
C ARG A 27 -16.10 -22.55 1.82
N ALA A 28 -15.80 -21.35 2.32
CA ALA A 28 -14.92 -21.13 3.46
C ALA A 28 -15.45 -21.71 4.78
N MET A 29 -16.78 -21.81 4.95
CA MET A 29 -17.42 -22.36 6.15
C MET A 29 -17.09 -23.84 6.39
N TYR A 30 -16.65 -24.56 5.36
CA TYR A 30 -16.31 -25.99 5.47
C TYR A 30 -14.81 -26.24 5.72
N GLN A 31 -14.03 -25.19 5.93
CA GLN A 31 -12.59 -25.33 6.20
C GLN A 31 -12.26 -24.86 7.62
N HIS A 32 -11.65 -25.74 8.43
CA HIS A 32 -11.20 -25.45 9.79
C HIS A 32 -9.83 -24.73 9.81
N ILE A 33 -9.66 -23.69 9.00
CA ILE A 33 -8.42 -22.91 8.93
C ILE A 33 -8.75 -21.48 9.38
N ARG A 34 -7.96 -20.94 10.32
CA ARG A 34 -8.03 -19.51 10.64
C ARG A 34 -7.50 -18.70 9.48
N PRO A 35 -8.34 -17.97 8.74
CA PRO A 35 -7.86 -17.07 7.70
C PRO A 35 -7.17 -15.86 8.33
N LEU A 36 -6.17 -15.30 7.63
CA LEU A 36 -5.65 -13.99 7.97
C LEU A 36 -6.70 -12.93 7.64
N LYS A 37 -7.00 -12.06 8.58
CA LYS A 37 -7.92 -10.94 8.38
C LYS A 37 -7.14 -9.71 7.93
N VAL A 38 -7.41 -9.23 6.73
CA VAL A 38 -6.81 -8.03 6.18
C VAL A 38 -7.88 -6.97 5.94
N LEU A 39 -7.71 -5.80 6.56
CA LEU A 39 -8.57 -4.64 6.38
C LEU A 39 -7.99 -3.73 5.31
N ILE A 40 -8.80 -3.27 4.36
CA ILE A 40 -8.39 -2.27 3.37
C ILE A 40 -9.18 -1.00 3.59
N LEU A 41 -8.54 0.04 4.15
CA LEU A 41 -9.08 1.39 4.15
C LEU A 41 -8.86 2.01 2.77
N ASN A 42 -9.92 2.03 1.99
CA ASN A 42 -9.88 2.51 0.63
C ASN A 42 -10.29 4.00 0.57
N LEU A 43 -9.31 4.88 0.41
CA LEU A 43 -9.49 6.33 0.33
C LEU A 43 -9.65 6.85 -1.11
N MET A 44 -9.46 5.96 -2.11
CA MET A 44 -9.58 6.33 -3.52
C MET A 44 -11.04 6.57 -3.93
N PRO A 45 -11.29 7.52 -4.85
CA PRO A 45 -12.62 7.72 -5.42
C PRO A 45 -13.05 6.57 -6.35
N THR A 46 -12.09 5.90 -6.99
CA THR A 46 -12.32 4.74 -7.88
C THR A 46 -12.34 3.43 -7.07
N LYS A 47 -13.31 3.28 -6.16
CA LYS A 47 -13.37 2.18 -5.17
C LYS A 47 -13.20 0.80 -5.81
N ILE A 48 -14.03 0.46 -6.80
CA ILE A 48 -14.06 -0.88 -7.43
C ILE A 48 -12.74 -1.23 -8.11
N VAL A 49 -12.11 -0.28 -8.79
CA VAL A 49 -10.81 -0.49 -9.44
C VAL A 49 -9.73 -0.75 -8.40
N THR A 50 -9.66 0.11 -7.39
CA THR A 50 -8.66 0.03 -6.34
C THR A 50 -8.77 -1.25 -5.51
N GLU A 51 -9.98 -1.63 -5.10
CA GLU A 51 -10.19 -2.89 -4.38
C GLU A 51 -9.79 -4.11 -5.22
N THR A 52 -10.09 -4.10 -6.52
CA THR A 52 -9.70 -5.18 -7.43
C THR A 52 -8.18 -5.29 -7.55
N GLN A 53 -7.49 -4.16 -7.69
CA GLN A 53 -6.03 -4.11 -7.78
C GLN A 53 -5.36 -4.69 -6.52
N PHE A 54 -5.77 -4.28 -5.33
CA PHE A 54 -5.21 -4.82 -4.09
C PHE A 54 -5.59 -6.29 -3.87
N MET A 55 -6.84 -6.68 -4.13
CA MET A 55 -7.28 -8.07 -3.99
C MET A 55 -6.51 -9.01 -4.92
N ARG A 56 -6.17 -8.56 -6.13
CA ARG A 56 -5.32 -9.33 -7.06
C ARG A 56 -3.93 -9.58 -6.44
N LYS A 57 -3.34 -8.59 -5.77
CA LYS A 57 -2.04 -8.77 -5.11
C LYS A 57 -2.12 -9.68 -3.88
N LEU A 58 -3.19 -9.58 -3.12
CA LEU A 58 -3.39 -10.41 -1.93
C LEU A 58 -3.77 -11.87 -2.26
N SER A 59 -4.27 -12.16 -3.46
CA SER A 59 -4.80 -13.48 -3.82
C SER A 59 -3.74 -14.50 -4.24
N ASN A 60 -2.55 -14.07 -4.65
CA ASN A 60 -1.49 -14.97 -5.13
C ASN A 60 -0.57 -15.42 -3.99
N THR A 61 -1.12 -16.10 -3.01
CA THR A 61 -0.41 -16.64 -1.85
C THR A 61 -1.04 -17.98 -1.45
N PRO A 62 -0.28 -18.93 -0.86
CA PRO A 62 -0.85 -20.14 -0.28
C PRO A 62 -1.66 -19.88 1.00
N LEU A 63 -1.60 -18.68 1.58
CA LEU A 63 -2.32 -18.31 2.78
C LEU A 63 -3.79 -18.03 2.48
N GLN A 64 -4.68 -18.42 3.39
CA GLN A 64 -6.08 -18.02 3.30
C GLN A 64 -6.25 -16.62 3.89
N ILE A 65 -6.77 -15.70 3.07
CA ILE A 65 -6.96 -14.30 3.46
C ILE A 65 -8.44 -13.96 3.39
N GLN A 66 -8.94 -13.36 4.46
CA GLN A 66 -10.25 -12.72 4.50
C GLN A 66 -10.05 -11.22 4.40
N VAL A 67 -10.56 -10.61 3.32
CA VAL A 67 -10.49 -9.15 3.12
C VAL A 67 -11.79 -8.53 3.60
N GLU A 68 -11.66 -7.45 4.38
CA GLU A 68 -12.74 -6.54 4.73
C GLU A 68 -12.41 -5.15 4.21
N LEU A 69 -13.43 -4.45 3.69
CA LEU A 69 -13.28 -3.11 3.13
C LEU A 69 -13.78 -2.06 4.13
N LEU A 70 -12.98 -1.02 4.34
CA LEU A 70 -13.27 0.10 5.22
C LEU A 70 -13.34 1.39 4.41
N GLN A 71 -14.31 2.23 4.72
CA GLN A 71 -14.41 3.61 4.23
C GLN A 71 -14.48 4.58 5.40
N THR A 72 -14.15 5.84 5.13
CA THR A 72 -14.40 6.93 6.07
C THR A 72 -15.90 7.26 6.11
N ALA A 73 -16.43 7.49 7.29
CA ALA A 73 -17.81 7.91 7.48
C ALA A 73 -17.97 9.44 7.35
N SER A 74 -16.91 10.20 7.65
CA SER A 74 -16.88 11.66 7.59
C SER A 74 -16.88 12.24 6.18
N TYR A 75 -16.70 11.39 5.16
CA TYR A 75 -16.71 11.81 3.75
C TYR A 75 -17.42 10.80 2.87
N THR A 76 -18.45 11.26 2.15
CA THR A 76 -19.18 10.44 1.17
C THR A 76 -18.65 10.71 -0.23
N PRO A 77 -18.05 9.70 -0.92
CA PRO A 77 -17.59 9.88 -2.29
C PRO A 77 -18.77 10.13 -3.24
N THR A 78 -18.64 11.13 -4.11
CA THR A 78 -19.70 11.52 -5.07
C THR A 78 -19.75 10.64 -6.33
N HIS A 79 -18.74 9.80 -6.56
CA HIS A 79 -18.56 9.03 -7.80
C HIS A 79 -18.69 7.51 -7.61
N VAL A 80 -19.21 7.05 -6.48
CA VAL A 80 -19.41 5.63 -6.19
C VAL A 80 -20.87 5.37 -5.96
N ASP A 81 -21.37 4.25 -6.49
CA ASP A 81 -22.73 3.78 -6.20
C ASP A 81 -22.87 3.56 -4.68
N SER A 82 -23.83 4.26 -4.06
CA SER A 82 -24.10 4.14 -2.63
C SER A 82 -24.44 2.71 -2.23
N ASN A 83 -25.13 1.97 -3.09
CA ASN A 83 -25.47 0.57 -2.85
C ASN A 83 -24.20 -0.32 -2.76
N HIS A 84 -23.15 -0.04 -3.56
CA HIS A 84 -21.88 -0.75 -3.45
C HIS A 84 -21.22 -0.50 -2.10
N LEU A 85 -21.19 0.76 -1.64
CA LEU A 85 -20.61 1.12 -0.35
C LEU A 85 -21.36 0.49 0.81
N GLU A 86 -22.69 0.60 0.82
CA GLU A 86 -23.53 0.03 1.89
C GLU A 86 -23.42 -1.51 1.96
N THR A 87 -23.23 -2.17 0.82
CA THR A 87 -23.18 -3.62 0.75
C THR A 87 -21.82 -4.20 1.16
N PHE A 88 -20.71 -3.57 0.74
CA PHE A 88 -19.37 -4.17 0.82
C PHE A 88 -18.41 -3.45 1.77
N TYR A 89 -18.69 -2.18 2.11
CA TYR A 89 -17.81 -1.40 2.97
C TYR A 89 -18.37 -1.30 4.38
N ARG A 90 -17.45 -1.28 5.34
CA ARG A 90 -17.74 -0.98 6.74
C ARG A 90 -17.29 0.44 7.07
N THR A 91 -17.87 1.02 8.10
CA THR A 91 -17.39 2.24 8.76
C THR A 91 -16.51 1.89 9.95
N PHE A 92 -15.76 2.87 10.45
CA PHE A 92 -14.88 2.65 11.60
C PHE A 92 -15.64 2.15 12.85
N ASP A 93 -16.83 2.70 13.12
CA ASP A 93 -17.66 2.25 14.24
C ASP A 93 -18.02 0.76 14.20
N GLN A 94 -18.09 0.17 13.00
CA GLN A 94 -18.41 -1.25 12.82
C GLN A 94 -17.20 -2.17 13.00
N VAL A 95 -15.97 -1.63 13.01
CA VAL A 95 -14.74 -2.42 13.09
C VAL A 95 -13.88 -2.10 14.30
N LYS A 96 -14.13 -1.04 15.04
CA LYS A 96 -13.28 -0.53 16.13
C LYS A 96 -13.00 -1.55 17.26
N ASP A 97 -13.90 -2.51 17.47
CA ASP A 97 -13.76 -3.56 18.48
C ASP A 97 -13.16 -4.85 17.91
N LEU A 98 -12.80 -4.87 16.62
CA LEU A 98 -12.25 -6.02 15.92
C LEU A 98 -10.72 -5.92 15.80
N TYR A 99 -10.09 -7.08 15.59
CA TYR A 99 -8.64 -7.21 15.44
C TYR A 99 -8.31 -7.79 14.07
N TYR A 100 -7.21 -7.31 13.47
CA TYR A 100 -6.76 -7.70 12.14
C TYR A 100 -5.29 -8.10 12.13
N ASP A 101 -4.96 -9.07 11.28
CA ASP A 101 -3.58 -9.49 11.05
C ASP A 101 -2.83 -8.46 10.20
N GLY A 102 -3.49 -7.87 9.23
CA GLY A 102 -2.92 -6.84 8.37
C GLY A 102 -3.92 -5.75 8.02
N MET A 103 -3.39 -4.58 7.65
CA MET A 103 -4.18 -3.46 7.13
C MET A 103 -3.46 -2.81 5.95
N ILE A 104 -4.23 -2.36 4.96
CA ILE A 104 -3.75 -1.52 3.87
C ILE A 104 -4.51 -0.20 3.94
N ILE A 105 -3.77 0.92 3.98
CA ILE A 105 -4.32 2.27 3.83
C ILE A 105 -3.92 2.76 2.44
N THR A 106 -4.90 2.97 1.56
CA THR A 106 -4.64 3.33 0.16
C THR A 106 -4.24 4.79 0.00
N GLY A 107 -3.81 5.15 -1.20
CA GLY A 107 -3.68 6.54 -1.61
C GLY A 107 -5.02 7.28 -1.69
N ALA A 108 -4.91 8.59 -1.90
CA ALA A 108 -6.03 9.49 -2.17
C ALA A 108 -5.55 10.66 -3.03
N PRO A 109 -6.38 11.22 -3.94
CA PRO A 109 -5.99 12.33 -4.82
C PRO A 109 -6.10 13.70 -4.11
N VAL A 110 -5.50 13.82 -2.92
CA VAL A 110 -5.55 15.02 -2.06
C VAL A 110 -4.14 15.50 -1.67
N GLU A 111 -3.15 15.19 -2.49
CA GLU A 111 -1.73 15.46 -2.21
C GLU A 111 -1.41 16.95 -2.04
N LEU A 112 -2.12 17.82 -2.76
CA LEU A 112 -1.90 19.26 -2.75
C LEU A 112 -2.61 19.98 -1.59
N ILE A 113 -3.48 19.30 -0.86
CA ILE A 113 -4.21 19.84 0.29
C ILE A 113 -3.39 19.58 1.55
N PRO A 114 -3.19 20.55 2.48
CA PRO A 114 -2.62 20.29 3.80
C PRO A 114 -3.34 19.13 4.48
N PHE A 115 -2.64 18.33 5.28
CA PHE A 115 -3.26 17.14 5.88
C PHE A 115 -4.48 17.49 6.72
N GLU A 116 -4.38 18.54 7.53
CA GLU A 116 -5.42 19.00 8.45
C GLU A 116 -6.67 19.56 7.74
N GLU A 117 -6.54 19.93 6.47
CA GLU A 117 -7.65 20.44 5.64
C GLU A 117 -8.36 19.30 4.88
N VAL A 118 -7.86 18.07 4.94
CA VAL A 118 -8.52 16.90 4.31
C VAL A 118 -9.76 16.55 5.11
N ALA A 119 -10.93 16.51 4.47
CA ALA A 119 -12.24 16.39 5.12
C ALA A 119 -12.39 15.20 6.09
N TYR A 120 -11.62 14.14 5.91
CA TYR A 120 -11.62 12.94 6.76
C TYR A 120 -10.35 12.79 7.58
N TRP A 121 -9.56 13.85 7.77
CA TRP A 121 -8.27 13.77 8.45
C TRP A 121 -8.38 13.29 9.89
N ASP A 122 -9.28 13.85 10.67
CA ASP A 122 -9.46 13.49 12.08
C ASP A 122 -9.89 12.02 12.25
N GLU A 123 -10.76 11.55 11.37
CA GLU A 123 -11.16 10.14 11.36
C GLU A 123 -9.98 9.24 10.94
N LEU A 124 -9.21 9.63 9.94
CA LEU A 124 -8.01 8.90 9.53
C LEU A 124 -6.98 8.84 10.67
N CYS A 125 -6.74 9.92 11.38
CA CYS A 125 -5.88 9.94 12.57
C CYS A 125 -6.38 8.95 13.65
N THR A 126 -7.69 8.94 13.90
CA THR A 126 -8.32 8.01 14.83
C THR A 126 -8.10 6.56 14.41
N ILE A 127 -8.27 6.26 13.12
CA ILE A 127 -8.04 4.91 12.56
C ILE A 127 -6.55 4.53 12.66
N MET A 128 -5.64 5.44 12.36
CA MET A 128 -4.20 5.20 12.47
C MET A 128 -3.77 4.95 13.93
N GLU A 129 -4.32 5.71 14.90
CA GLU A 129 -4.07 5.45 16.32
C GLU A 129 -4.60 4.08 16.76
N TRP A 130 -5.84 3.77 16.39
CA TRP A 130 -6.48 2.48 16.66
C TRP A 130 -5.67 1.31 16.07
N SER A 131 -5.10 1.48 14.87
CA SER A 131 -4.32 0.42 14.22
C SER A 131 -3.11 -0.02 15.03
N LYS A 132 -2.53 0.85 15.86
CA LYS A 132 -1.38 0.50 16.73
C LYS A 132 -1.69 -0.62 17.73
N SER A 133 -2.94 -0.80 18.11
CA SER A 133 -3.36 -1.82 19.09
C SER A 133 -4.24 -2.92 18.52
N HIS A 134 -4.84 -2.71 17.35
CA HIS A 134 -5.82 -3.63 16.77
C HIS A 134 -5.36 -4.28 15.45
N VAL A 135 -4.25 -3.80 14.88
CA VAL A 135 -3.69 -4.34 13.64
C VAL A 135 -2.24 -4.77 13.87
N HIS A 136 -1.88 -5.96 13.42
CA HIS A 136 -0.51 -6.45 13.62
C HIS A 136 0.49 -5.77 12.68
N SER A 137 0.17 -5.62 11.38
CA SER A 137 1.04 -4.96 10.40
C SER A 137 0.23 -4.11 9.43
N THR A 138 0.65 -2.86 9.21
CA THR A 138 -0.04 -1.89 8.33
C THR A 138 0.86 -1.48 7.15
N MET A 139 0.33 -1.62 5.93
CA MET A 139 0.94 -1.09 4.72
C MET A 139 0.21 0.18 4.27
N HIS A 140 0.92 1.28 4.24
CA HIS A 140 0.45 2.57 3.77
C HIS A 140 0.89 2.76 2.31
N SER A 141 -0.02 3.10 1.40
CA SER A 141 0.27 3.24 -0.04
C SER A 141 0.12 4.68 -0.50
N CYS A 142 1.09 5.18 -1.26
CA CYS A 142 1.12 6.49 -1.91
C CYS A 142 0.81 7.65 -0.94
N TRP A 143 -0.29 8.38 -1.12
CA TRP A 143 -0.70 9.42 -0.19
C TRP A 143 -0.93 8.87 1.24
N GLY A 144 -1.44 7.65 1.36
CA GLY A 144 -1.54 6.98 2.66
C GLY A 144 -0.18 6.81 3.33
N ALA A 145 0.91 6.60 2.56
CA ALA A 145 2.27 6.56 3.10
C ALA A 145 2.72 7.94 3.61
N LEU A 146 2.42 9.02 2.87
CA LEU A 146 2.69 10.39 3.33
C LEU A 146 1.91 10.73 4.60
N ALA A 147 0.62 10.39 4.65
CA ALA A 147 -0.24 10.61 5.82
C ALA A 147 0.25 9.83 7.04
N GLY A 148 0.62 8.56 6.86
CA GLY A 148 1.15 7.72 7.93
C GLY A 148 2.50 8.20 8.46
N LEU A 149 3.42 8.63 7.59
CA LEU A 149 4.70 9.21 8.00
C LEU A 149 4.51 10.53 8.76
N TYR A 150 3.57 11.36 8.32
CA TYR A 150 3.25 12.59 9.03
C TYR A 150 2.65 12.31 10.41
N TYR A 151 1.62 11.46 10.48
CA TYR A 151 0.93 11.17 11.73
C TYR A 151 1.81 10.47 12.76
N HIS A 152 2.53 9.43 12.36
CA HIS A 152 3.29 8.58 13.29
C HIS A 152 4.68 9.14 13.62
N TYR A 153 5.28 9.90 12.71
CA TYR A 153 6.71 10.30 12.81
C TYR A 153 6.95 11.79 12.59
N GLY A 154 5.94 12.58 12.27
CA GLY A 154 6.08 14.03 12.04
C GLY A 154 6.79 14.41 10.74
N ILE A 155 7.00 13.46 9.82
CA ILE A 155 7.60 13.75 8.51
C ILE A 155 6.55 14.40 7.61
N ASN A 156 6.72 15.68 7.31
CA ASN A 156 5.80 16.39 6.44
C ASN A 156 6.06 16.06 4.96
N LYS A 157 5.00 16.17 4.14
CA LYS A 157 5.14 16.06 2.69
C LYS A 157 5.75 17.33 2.11
N VAL A 158 6.40 17.17 0.96
CA VAL A 158 6.86 18.26 0.09
C VAL A 158 6.19 18.12 -1.28
N ILE A 159 5.76 19.24 -1.83
CA ILE A 159 5.19 19.25 -3.17
C ILE A 159 6.33 19.17 -4.18
N LEU A 160 6.22 18.27 -5.15
CA LEU A 160 7.20 18.10 -6.20
C LEU A 160 7.03 19.22 -7.26
N PRO A 161 8.14 19.64 -7.90
CA PRO A 161 8.08 20.65 -8.96
C PRO A 161 7.19 20.23 -10.15
N GLU A 162 7.18 18.91 -10.45
CA GLU A 162 6.38 18.28 -11.48
C GLU A 162 5.77 16.99 -10.93
N LYS A 163 4.63 16.58 -11.50
CA LYS A 163 4.03 15.29 -11.17
C LYS A 163 4.99 14.17 -11.57
N LEU A 164 5.37 13.35 -10.63
CA LEU A 164 6.11 12.13 -10.88
C LEU A 164 5.15 11.10 -11.50
N PHE A 165 5.27 10.89 -12.81
CA PHE A 165 4.28 10.15 -13.58
C PHE A 165 4.96 9.20 -14.57
N GLY A 166 4.87 7.88 -14.30
CA GLY A 166 5.51 6.86 -15.14
C GLY A 166 5.96 5.64 -14.37
N VAL A 167 6.85 4.84 -14.99
CA VAL A 167 7.41 3.60 -14.46
C VAL A 167 8.90 3.78 -14.23
N TYR A 168 9.33 3.73 -12.98
CA TYR A 168 10.69 4.05 -12.58
C TYR A 168 11.45 2.80 -12.08
N PRO A 169 12.76 2.69 -12.35
CA PRO A 169 13.61 1.67 -11.75
C PRO A 169 13.89 2.00 -10.29
N HIS A 170 13.91 0.97 -9.44
CA HIS A 170 14.22 1.08 -8.02
C HIS A 170 15.29 0.08 -7.65
N ILE A 171 16.21 0.49 -6.77
CA ILE A 171 17.26 -0.35 -6.23
C ILE A 171 16.84 -0.81 -4.84
N ILE A 172 17.03 -2.10 -4.55
CA ILE A 172 16.86 -2.64 -3.21
C ILE A 172 18.08 -2.27 -2.37
N ILE A 173 17.88 -1.47 -1.33
CA ILE A 173 18.90 -1.03 -0.39
C ILE A 173 19.12 -2.10 0.68
N LYS A 174 18.04 -2.64 1.24
CA LYS A 174 18.09 -3.70 2.27
C LYS A 174 17.90 -5.08 1.63
N LYS A 175 18.96 -5.57 0.97
CA LYS A 175 18.97 -6.82 0.18
C LYS A 175 18.58 -8.07 0.99
N ASN A 176 18.97 -8.10 2.27
CA ASN A 176 18.68 -9.23 3.16
C ASN A 176 17.27 -9.21 3.77
N SER A 177 16.48 -8.17 3.48
CA SER A 177 15.12 -8.08 4.00
C SER A 177 14.21 -9.16 3.40
N PRO A 178 13.47 -9.92 4.24
CA PRO A 178 12.47 -10.86 3.76
C PRO A 178 11.42 -10.25 2.83
N LEU A 179 11.20 -8.92 2.90
CA LEU A 179 10.24 -8.23 2.04
C LEU A 179 10.59 -8.37 0.54
N PHE A 180 11.88 -8.41 0.22
CA PHE A 180 12.38 -8.48 -1.16
C PHE A 180 12.86 -9.87 -1.56
N ARG A 181 12.55 -10.88 -0.76
CA ARG A 181 12.95 -12.26 -1.07
C ARG A 181 12.46 -12.70 -2.42
N GLY A 182 13.39 -13.17 -3.26
CA GLY A 182 13.09 -13.64 -4.62
C GLY A 182 13.00 -12.54 -5.68
N MET A 183 13.24 -11.27 -5.29
CA MET A 183 13.33 -10.16 -6.24
C MET A 183 14.76 -9.96 -6.73
N ASP A 184 14.89 -9.40 -7.92
CA ASP A 184 16.15 -8.90 -8.46
C ASP A 184 16.56 -7.61 -7.75
N ASP A 185 17.86 -7.26 -7.77
CA ASP A 185 18.42 -6.06 -7.15
C ASP A 185 17.78 -4.76 -7.67
N VAL A 186 17.29 -4.77 -8.91
CA VAL A 186 16.56 -3.67 -9.55
C VAL A 186 15.19 -4.15 -9.99
N PHE A 187 14.16 -3.39 -9.64
CA PHE A 187 12.79 -3.64 -10.07
C PHE A 187 12.12 -2.35 -10.54
N TYR A 188 11.01 -2.47 -11.23
CA TYR A 188 10.25 -1.34 -11.73
C TYR A 188 8.93 -1.21 -10.99
N ALA A 189 8.51 0.04 -10.75
CA ALA A 189 7.19 0.34 -10.20
C ALA A 189 6.60 1.62 -10.80
N PRO A 190 5.27 1.66 -11.01
CA PRO A 190 4.56 2.88 -11.38
C PRO A 190 4.56 3.90 -10.25
N HIS A 191 4.62 5.17 -10.62
CA HIS A 191 4.34 6.32 -9.77
C HIS A 191 3.36 7.26 -10.46
N SER A 192 2.46 7.83 -9.68
CA SER A 192 1.55 8.90 -10.08
C SER A 192 1.31 9.78 -8.85
N ARG A 193 2.19 10.73 -8.60
CA ARG A 193 2.13 11.58 -7.41
C ARG A 193 2.75 12.95 -7.61
N SER A 194 2.20 13.95 -6.94
CA SER A 194 2.68 15.33 -6.92
C SER A 194 3.36 15.71 -5.59
N ALA A 195 3.49 14.76 -4.68
CA ALA A 195 4.15 14.98 -3.39
C ALA A 195 5.13 13.86 -3.05
N GLY A 196 6.07 14.16 -2.16
CA GLY A 196 7.07 13.25 -1.62
C GLY A 196 7.46 13.64 -0.21
N ILE A 197 8.61 13.14 0.26
CA ILE A 197 9.24 13.56 1.52
C ILE A 197 10.68 14.01 1.25
N ARG A 198 11.23 14.74 2.20
CA ARG A 198 12.68 15.02 2.22
C ARG A 198 13.40 13.81 2.80
N THR A 199 14.43 13.37 2.11
CA THR A 199 15.21 12.20 2.55
C THR A 199 15.97 12.49 3.85
N ASP A 200 16.38 13.75 4.06
CA ASP A 200 17.03 14.18 5.31
C ASP A 200 16.13 14.00 6.52
N ASP A 201 14.82 14.28 6.40
CA ASP A 201 13.86 14.09 7.47
C ASP A 201 13.72 12.62 7.85
N LEU A 202 13.82 11.72 6.86
CA LEU A 202 13.82 10.28 7.08
C LEU A 202 15.09 9.82 7.83
N PHE A 203 16.26 10.28 7.41
CA PHE A 203 17.53 9.86 8.03
C PHE A 203 17.73 10.45 9.44
N ALA A 204 17.01 11.51 9.81
CA ALA A 204 16.98 12.01 11.16
C ALA A 204 16.25 11.09 12.16
N LEU A 205 15.51 10.09 11.68
CA LEU A 205 14.65 9.20 12.48
C LEU A 205 15.16 7.76 12.47
N PRO A 206 15.93 7.33 13.48
CA PRO A 206 16.48 5.97 13.52
C PRO A 206 15.42 4.87 13.61
N GLN A 207 14.15 5.21 13.92
CA GLN A 207 13.04 4.27 13.97
C GLN A 207 12.56 3.84 12.57
N LEU A 208 13.02 4.49 11.51
CA LEU A 208 12.63 4.22 10.14
C LEU A 208 13.83 3.71 9.32
N GLU A 209 13.55 2.79 8.40
CA GLU A 209 14.54 2.23 7.49
C GLU A 209 14.11 2.47 6.05
N LEU A 210 15.00 3.04 5.23
CA LEU A 210 14.84 3.09 3.79
C LEU A 210 15.17 1.71 3.21
N MET A 211 14.18 1.05 2.62
CA MET A 211 14.28 -0.32 2.14
C MET A 211 14.64 -0.41 0.66
N ALA A 212 14.05 0.47 -0.15
CA ALA A 212 14.28 0.57 -1.58
C ALA A 212 14.01 2.00 -2.07
N ALA A 213 14.75 2.45 -3.07
CA ALA A 213 14.62 3.79 -3.64
C ALA A 213 14.97 3.82 -5.12
N SER A 214 14.55 4.88 -5.80
CA SER A 214 14.92 5.26 -7.16
C SER A 214 15.72 6.54 -7.14
N LYS A 215 16.67 6.66 -8.06
CA LYS A 215 17.39 7.91 -8.28
C LYS A 215 16.45 9.02 -8.77
N GLU A 216 15.50 8.66 -9.64
CA GLU A 216 14.56 9.60 -10.26
C GLU A 216 13.29 9.79 -9.43
N ALA A 217 12.80 8.71 -8.78
CA ALA A 217 11.53 8.73 -8.06
C ALA A 217 11.66 8.86 -6.53
N GLY A 218 12.89 8.87 -5.98
CA GLY A 218 13.11 8.94 -4.54
C GLY A 218 12.72 7.65 -3.80
N PRO A 219 12.36 7.73 -2.52
CA PRO A 219 11.98 6.58 -1.72
C PRO A 219 10.84 5.77 -2.36
N PHE A 220 10.98 4.43 -2.37
CA PHE A 220 9.91 3.53 -2.77
C PHE A 220 9.25 2.87 -1.57
N MET A 221 10.08 2.31 -0.68
CA MET A 221 9.61 1.61 0.51
C MET A 221 10.39 2.03 1.73
N ILE A 222 9.68 2.45 2.76
CA ILE A 222 10.20 2.73 4.09
C ILE A 222 9.51 1.78 5.05
N LYS A 223 10.21 1.32 6.07
CA LYS A 223 9.68 0.40 7.09
C LYS A 223 10.03 0.92 8.48
N SER A 224 9.11 0.76 9.44
CA SER A 224 9.43 0.95 10.86
C SER A 224 10.31 -0.20 11.39
N GLN A 225 11.21 0.08 12.33
CA GLN A 225 12.09 -0.94 12.91
C GLN A 225 11.33 -2.07 13.62
N ASP A 226 10.17 -1.77 14.20
CA ASP A 226 9.31 -2.76 14.83
C ASP A 226 8.54 -3.65 13.86
N ASN A 227 8.72 -3.45 12.54
CA ASN A 227 8.07 -4.17 11.45
C ASN A 227 6.55 -4.01 11.39
N ARG A 228 5.99 -2.99 12.01
CA ARG A 228 4.54 -2.79 12.06
C ARG A 228 4.03 -1.87 10.96
N HIS A 229 4.83 -0.93 10.50
CA HIS A 229 4.45 0.04 9.47
C HIS A 229 5.34 -0.07 8.25
N PHE A 230 4.71 -0.12 7.09
CA PHE A 230 5.34 -0.11 5.76
C PHE A 230 4.76 1.06 4.97
N PHE A 231 5.62 1.90 4.40
CA PHE A 231 5.24 3.10 3.64
C PHE A 231 5.72 2.94 2.22
N MET A 232 4.81 2.65 1.31
CA MET A 232 5.07 2.38 -0.10
C MET A 232 4.61 3.55 -0.96
N PHE A 233 5.54 4.18 -1.67
CA PHE A 233 5.28 5.39 -2.47
C PHE A 233 4.86 5.10 -3.91
N GLY A 234 5.28 3.99 -4.46
CA GLY A 234 4.88 3.54 -5.80
C GLY A 234 3.63 2.69 -5.79
N HIS A 235 3.15 2.36 -6.99
CA HIS A 235 1.91 1.64 -7.23
C HIS A 235 2.13 0.29 -7.92
N PRO A 236 2.78 -0.70 -7.28
CA PRO A 236 2.99 -2.01 -7.91
C PRO A 236 1.67 -2.80 -8.07
N GLU A 237 0.57 -2.32 -7.48
CA GLU A 237 -0.78 -2.87 -7.63
C GLU A 237 -1.46 -2.47 -8.95
N TYR A 238 -1.02 -1.41 -9.61
CA TYR A 238 -1.67 -0.86 -10.81
C TYR A 238 -1.84 -1.87 -11.94
N ASP A 239 -2.97 -1.75 -12.64
CA ASP A 239 -3.24 -2.42 -13.90
C ASP A 239 -2.38 -1.86 -15.03
N SER A 240 -2.29 -2.63 -16.13
CA SER A 240 -1.48 -2.24 -17.27
C SER A 240 -1.86 -0.89 -17.87
N ASP A 241 -3.13 -0.55 -17.84
CA ASP A 241 -3.73 0.63 -18.47
C ASP A 241 -3.98 1.80 -17.50
N THR A 242 -3.70 1.64 -16.19
CA THR A 242 -4.03 2.65 -15.18
C THR A 242 -3.37 4.01 -15.48
N LEU A 243 -2.08 4.03 -15.79
CA LEU A 243 -1.39 5.30 -16.13
C LEU A 243 -1.88 5.88 -17.46
N GLU A 244 -2.26 5.06 -18.42
CA GLU A 244 -2.84 5.52 -19.68
C GLU A 244 -4.20 6.20 -19.46
N LEU A 245 -5.05 5.59 -18.64
CA LEU A 245 -6.35 6.14 -18.30
C LEU A 245 -6.21 7.47 -17.52
N GLU A 246 -5.24 7.54 -16.59
CA GLU A 246 -4.92 8.79 -15.91
C GLU A 246 -4.41 9.85 -16.87
N TYR A 247 -3.52 9.51 -17.80
CA TYR A 247 -2.97 10.42 -18.80
C TYR A 247 -4.07 11.00 -19.69
N LYS A 248 -4.93 10.13 -20.25
CA LYS A 248 -6.05 10.55 -21.09
C LYS A 248 -7.01 11.47 -20.32
N ARG A 249 -7.39 11.08 -19.10
CA ARG A 249 -8.25 11.90 -18.23
C ARG A 249 -7.68 13.29 -17.97
N ASP A 250 -6.38 13.37 -17.67
CA ASP A 250 -5.73 14.62 -17.31
C ASP A 250 -5.57 15.53 -18.53
N LEU A 251 -5.31 14.96 -19.73
CA LEU A 251 -5.34 15.70 -21.01
C LEU A 251 -6.73 16.24 -21.33
N GLU A 252 -7.78 15.44 -21.16
CA GLU A 252 -9.18 15.86 -21.40
C GLU A 252 -9.60 17.03 -20.47
N LYS A 253 -9.03 17.07 -19.26
CA LYS A 253 -9.22 18.18 -18.31
C LYS A 253 -8.36 19.40 -18.60
N GLY A 254 -7.54 19.38 -19.64
CA GLY A 254 -6.60 20.45 -19.98
C GLY A 254 -5.45 20.63 -18.99
N ILE A 255 -5.15 19.60 -18.19
CA ILE A 255 -4.02 19.61 -17.28
C ILE A 255 -2.74 19.42 -18.10
N ASN A 256 -1.76 20.29 -17.86
CA ASN A 256 -0.44 20.14 -18.48
C ASN A 256 0.29 18.96 -17.83
N ILE A 257 0.18 17.79 -18.46
CA ILE A 257 0.82 16.54 -18.02
C ILE A 257 1.69 15.98 -19.14
N HIS A 258 2.89 15.53 -18.79
CA HIS A 258 3.73 14.81 -19.74
C HIS A 258 3.26 13.36 -19.92
N MET A 259 3.63 12.74 -21.04
CA MET A 259 3.45 11.31 -21.26
C MET A 259 4.10 10.51 -20.12
N PRO A 260 3.47 9.41 -19.62
CA PRO A 260 4.05 8.65 -18.53
C PRO A 260 5.43 8.08 -18.94
N TYR A 261 6.44 8.42 -18.14
CA TYR A 261 7.83 8.05 -18.38
C TYR A 261 7.99 6.51 -18.41
N ASN A 262 8.76 6.02 -19.40
CA ASN A 262 9.16 4.60 -19.49
C ASN A 262 7.98 3.60 -19.42
N TYR A 263 6.82 4.00 -19.90
CA TYR A 263 5.57 3.26 -19.80
C TYR A 263 5.16 2.61 -21.12
N TYR A 264 5.20 3.34 -22.22
CA TYR A 264 4.88 2.79 -23.53
C TYR A 264 6.07 2.10 -24.18
N ILE A 265 5.82 1.12 -25.04
CA ILE A 265 6.85 0.48 -25.84
C ILE A 265 7.45 1.53 -26.78
N ASP A 266 8.79 1.70 -26.73
CA ASP A 266 9.55 2.69 -27.53
C ASP A 266 9.01 4.13 -27.39
N ASP A 267 8.43 4.48 -26.25
CA ASP A 267 7.76 5.76 -25.96
C ASP A 267 6.64 6.12 -26.97
N ASP A 268 6.03 5.10 -27.59
CA ASP A 268 4.96 5.24 -28.58
C ASP A 268 3.61 4.75 -28.00
N PRO A 269 2.65 5.67 -27.71
CA PRO A 269 1.34 5.30 -27.18
C PRO A 269 0.56 4.31 -28.06
N SER A 270 0.82 4.29 -29.39
CA SER A 270 0.14 3.36 -30.31
C SER A 270 0.53 1.89 -30.09
N LYS A 271 1.70 1.64 -29.47
CA LYS A 271 2.21 0.31 -29.18
C LYS A 271 1.74 -0.25 -27.84
N GLY A 272 1.07 0.57 -27.03
CA GLY A 272 0.55 0.19 -25.72
C GLY A 272 1.61 0.10 -24.61
N PRO A 273 1.19 -0.21 -23.39
CA PRO A 273 2.06 -0.20 -22.21
C PRO A 273 2.98 -1.43 -22.15
N MET A 274 4.20 -1.22 -21.66
CA MET A 274 5.13 -2.28 -21.30
C MET A 274 5.09 -2.52 -19.79
N VAL A 275 4.40 -3.58 -19.36
CA VAL A 275 4.25 -3.93 -17.95
C VAL A 275 5.54 -4.56 -17.42
N ARG A 276 6.22 -3.88 -16.49
CA ARG A 276 7.49 -4.32 -15.88
C ARG A 276 7.43 -4.47 -14.36
N TRP A 277 6.25 -4.20 -13.73
CA TRP A 277 6.08 -4.14 -12.26
C TRP A 277 5.24 -5.28 -11.68
N ARG A 278 4.64 -6.13 -12.53
CA ARG A 278 3.68 -7.15 -12.07
C ARG A 278 4.31 -8.17 -11.13
N SER A 279 5.48 -8.71 -11.50
CA SER A 279 6.18 -9.73 -10.70
C SER A 279 6.72 -9.17 -9.38
N ALA A 280 7.40 -8.02 -9.43
CA ALA A 280 7.89 -7.33 -8.24
C ALA A 280 6.76 -6.99 -7.27
N GLY A 281 5.68 -6.40 -7.79
CA GLY A 281 4.50 -6.12 -6.98
C GLY A 281 3.90 -7.36 -6.33
N GLN A 282 3.83 -8.47 -7.07
CA GLN A 282 3.35 -9.72 -6.50
C GLN A 282 4.23 -10.24 -5.37
N LEU A 283 5.55 -10.18 -5.53
CA LEU A 283 6.50 -10.63 -4.51
C LEU A 283 6.44 -9.74 -3.26
N ILE A 284 6.37 -8.42 -3.40
CA ILE A 284 6.28 -7.49 -2.26
C ILE A 284 5.05 -7.82 -1.40
N PHE A 285 3.86 -7.94 -1.99
CA PHE A 285 2.66 -8.26 -1.23
C PHE A 285 2.67 -9.67 -0.64
N SER A 286 3.13 -10.67 -1.40
CA SER A 286 3.24 -12.05 -0.90
C SER A 286 4.24 -12.16 0.25
N ASN A 287 5.39 -11.48 0.16
CA ASN A 287 6.40 -11.47 1.19
C ASN A 287 5.92 -10.70 2.44
N TRP A 288 5.25 -9.56 2.27
CA TRP A 288 4.64 -8.84 3.39
C TRP A 288 3.64 -9.74 4.13
N LEU A 289 2.72 -10.37 3.40
CA LEU A 289 1.75 -11.29 3.99
C LEU A 289 2.40 -12.48 4.71
N ASN A 290 3.45 -13.07 4.12
CA ASN A 290 4.10 -14.23 4.69
C ASN A 290 4.98 -13.89 5.89
N PHE A 291 5.86 -12.91 5.76
CA PHE A 291 6.93 -12.66 6.75
C PHE A 291 6.53 -11.65 7.82
N TYR A 292 5.64 -10.70 7.52
CA TYR A 292 5.29 -9.60 8.41
C TYR A 292 3.84 -9.60 8.89
N VAL A 293 3.00 -10.44 8.27
CA VAL A 293 1.63 -10.66 8.72
C VAL A 293 1.50 -12.05 9.31
N TYR A 294 1.71 -13.12 8.53
CA TYR A 294 1.45 -14.49 8.95
C TYR A 294 2.42 -15.01 10.01
N GLN A 295 3.74 -14.92 9.75
CA GLN A 295 4.75 -15.55 10.62
C GLN A 295 4.94 -14.82 11.95
N THR A 296 4.63 -13.55 12.03
CA THR A 296 4.87 -12.70 13.20
C THR A 296 3.60 -12.36 13.98
N THR A 297 2.42 -12.58 13.40
CA THR A 297 1.15 -12.34 14.09
C THR A 297 0.98 -13.28 15.30
N PRO A 298 0.66 -12.76 16.48
CA PRO A 298 0.36 -13.59 17.63
C PRO A 298 -0.91 -14.42 17.39
N TYR A 299 -0.99 -15.61 17.96
CA TYR A 299 -2.16 -16.48 17.83
C TYR A 299 -3.45 -15.79 18.30
N ASP A 300 -3.36 -15.06 19.41
CA ASP A 300 -4.46 -14.23 19.93
C ASP A 300 -4.14 -12.74 19.66
N LEU A 301 -4.86 -12.14 18.74
CA LEU A 301 -4.72 -10.74 18.37
C LEU A 301 -5.03 -9.75 19.50
N LYS A 302 -5.80 -10.17 20.52
CA LYS A 302 -6.08 -9.35 21.71
C LYS A 302 -4.83 -9.05 22.55
N THR A 303 -3.75 -9.78 22.32
CA THR A 303 -2.46 -9.54 22.97
C THR A 303 -1.64 -8.44 22.30
N LEU A 304 -2.15 -7.84 21.22
CA LEU A 304 -1.51 -6.69 20.56
C LEU A 304 -1.54 -5.50 21.52
N THR A 305 -0.36 -5.09 21.95
CA THR A 305 -0.18 -3.87 22.74
C THR A 305 0.62 -2.86 21.93
N PRO A 306 0.35 -1.55 22.04
CA PRO A 306 1.23 -0.54 21.48
C PRO A 306 2.61 -0.72 22.09
N LYS A 307 3.63 -1.02 21.30
CA LYS A 307 5.01 -0.97 21.81
C LYS A 307 5.32 0.51 22.07
N LYS A 308 5.68 0.83 23.32
CA LYS A 308 6.25 2.14 23.64
C LYS A 308 7.55 2.27 22.87
N THR A 309 7.67 3.30 22.08
CA THR A 309 8.93 3.73 21.45
C THR A 309 9.78 4.47 22.49
N ASP A 310 10.16 3.80 23.57
CA ASP A 310 11.23 4.26 24.42
C ASP A 310 12.52 3.60 23.93
N GLY A 311 13.53 4.42 23.69
CA GLY A 311 14.79 4.06 23.06
C GLY A 311 15.72 3.18 23.92
N SER A 312 15.19 2.18 24.62
CA SER A 312 15.98 1.27 25.44
C SER A 312 15.70 -0.18 25.05
N GLU A 313 16.74 -0.81 24.54
CA GLU A 313 16.98 -2.20 24.16
C GLU A 313 16.92 -2.49 22.66
N ILE A 314 18.05 -2.17 22.00
CA ILE A 314 18.43 -2.72 20.71
C ILE A 314 19.19 -4.03 21.00
N PRO A 315 18.73 -5.21 20.53
CA PRO A 315 19.62 -6.38 20.46
C PRO A 315 20.72 -6.05 19.46
N ALA A 316 21.96 -6.22 19.87
CA ALA A 316 23.13 -6.02 19.02
C ALA A 316 23.01 -6.88 17.74
N THR A 317 22.73 -6.25 16.63
CA THR A 317 22.89 -6.84 15.31
C THR A 317 24.34 -6.66 14.89
N ASN A 318 24.92 -7.73 14.35
CA ASN A 318 26.29 -7.77 13.81
C ASN A 318 26.61 -6.52 13.00
N GLU A 319 27.75 -5.94 13.24
CA GLU A 319 28.32 -4.79 12.55
C GLU A 319 28.32 -5.05 11.04
N GLU A 320 27.38 -4.43 10.32
CA GLU A 320 27.48 -4.27 8.86
C GLU A 320 28.31 -3.00 8.60
N GLU A 321 29.34 -3.14 7.78
CA GLU A 321 30.21 -2.03 7.38
C GLU A 321 29.37 -0.85 6.85
N PRO A 322 29.76 0.40 7.15
CA PRO A 322 29.07 1.58 6.64
C PRO A 322 29.18 1.62 5.11
N ILE A 323 28.03 1.57 4.43
CA ILE A 323 27.94 1.82 2.99
C ILE A 323 28.24 3.30 2.78
N GLU A 324 29.35 3.59 2.07
CA GLU A 324 29.70 4.96 1.70
C GLU A 324 28.56 5.64 0.94
N PRO A 325 28.36 6.96 1.10
CA PRO A 325 27.19 7.68 0.59
C PRO A 325 27.28 8.04 -0.89
N GLU A 326 27.72 7.11 -1.76
CA GLU A 326 27.68 7.32 -3.22
C GLU A 326 26.27 7.29 -3.83
N TYR A 327 25.26 7.02 -3.03
CA TYR A 327 23.84 6.99 -3.45
C TYR A 327 22.99 8.06 -2.76
N VAL A 328 23.54 9.29 -2.65
CA VAL A 328 22.68 10.43 -2.30
C VAL A 328 21.77 10.72 -3.49
N ILE A 329 20.52 10.41 -3.32
CA ILE A 329 19.40 10.68 -4.23
C ILE A 329 19.04 12.16 -4.21
#